data_9ff3d6bf2d3d56d86cdb32f76eb53c3b
#
_entry.id   9ff3d6bf2d3d56d86cdb32f76eb53c3b
#
_cell.length_a   1.000
_cell.length_b   1.000
_cell.length_c   1.000
_cell.angle_alpha   90.00
_cell.angle_beta   90.00
_cell.angle_gamma   90.00
#
_symmetry.space_group_name_H-M   'P 1'
#
loop_
_entity.id
_entity.type
_entity.pdbx_description
1 polymer ?
#
loop_
_entity_poly.entity_id
_entity_poly.type
_entity_poly.pdbx_seq_one_letter_code
_entity_poly.pdbx_strand_id
1 'polypeptide(L)'
;DPAFGAVPLGTMLSDAYADEIAALIDAARLDPALQTEAEPWVAFREAPLHDPWVYSGEARPQSQPGTGPGSPQGTVHVTAADASGMLVTCTHTIGDVFGAKCMAGPGVLLNSGMQWFSPRPGGPNAIAPRKRPLANMAPAMVYGADGGVMGTGAFGGRRIISAIVQIISDVVDHGLSPQQACEAGRIDASERTTFVSDRL
;
A
#
# COMPACT_ATOMS: atom_id res chain seq x y z
N ASP A 1 -0.02 12.44 6.99
CA ASP A 1 1.15 13.28 7.32
C ASP A 1 1.19 13.50 8.83
N PRO A 2 2.24 13.03 9.55
CA PRO A 2 2.31 13.11 11.02
C PRO A 2 2.35 14.55 11.57
N ALA A 3 2.66 15.54 10.73
CA ALA A 3 2.57 16.94 11.13
C ALA A 3 1.11 17.45 11.20
N PHE A 4 0.14 16.70 10.70
CA PHE A 4 -1.28 17.09 10.61
C PHE A 4 -2.22 16.10 11.30
N GLY A 5 -1.71 15.02 11.87
CA GLY A 5 -2.50 14.05 12.61
C GLY A 5 -1.65 13.10 13.41
N ALA A 6 -2.13 12.69 14.56
CA ALA A 6 -1.45 11.69 15.37
C ALA A 6 -1.65 10.30 14.73
N VAL A 7 -0.55 9.61 14.50
CA VAL A 7 -0.55 8.22 14.06
C VAL A 7 -0.07 7.37 15.23
N PRO A 8 -0.87 6.41 15.74
CA PRO A 8 -0.51 5.59 16.89
C PRO A 8 0.47 4.47 16.50
N LEU A 9 1.64 4.84 15.96
CA LEU A 9 2.63 3.90 15.45
C LEU A 9 3.06 2.86 16.48
N GLY A 10 3.23 3.27 17.75
CA GLY A 10 3.63 2.34 18.81
C GLY A 10 2.60 1.23 19.02
N THR A 11 1.31 1.54 18.94
CA THR A 11 0.25 0.54 19.01
C THR A 11 0.22 -0.33 17.75
N MET A 12 0.27 0.30 16.58
CA MET A 12 0.19 -0.41 15.29
C MET A 12 1.36 -1.38 15.05
N LEU A 13 2.51 -1.12 15.66
CA LEU A 13 3.72 -1.95 15.54
C LEU A 13 3.93 -2.87 16.75
N SER A 14 2.97 -2.97 17.67
CA SER A 14 3.09 -3.84 18.85
C SER A 14 2.66 -5.27 18.54
N ASP A 15 3.31 -6.23 19.21
CA ASP A 15 2.92 -7.64 19.15
C ASP A 15 1.48 -7.85 19.60
N ALA A 16 1.05 -7.13 20.64
CA ALA A 16 -0.34 -7.19 21.12
C ALA A 16 -1.36 -6.83 20.05
N TYR A 17 -1.07 -5.84 19.22
CA TYR A 17 -1.93 -5.48 18.08
C TYR A 17 -1.91 -6.55 17.00
N ALA A 18 -0.74 -7.11 16.69
CA ALA A 18 -0.60 -8.20 15.73
C ALA A 18 -1.38 -9.45 16.18
N ASP A 19 -1.31 -9.80 17.47
CA ASP A 19 -2.05 -10.91 18.07
C ASP A 19 -3.57 -10.69 18.02
N GLU A 20 -4.03 -9.47 18.27
CA GLU A 20 -5.45 -9.10 18.15
C GLU A 20 -5.94 -9.27 16.70
N ILE A 21 -5.17 -8.81 15.72
CA ILE A 21 -5.48 -8.98 14.30
C ILE A 21 -5.54 -10.46 13.92
N ALA A 22 -4.55 -11.25 14.35
CA ALA A 22 -4.51 -12.68 14.07
C ALA A 22 -5.75 -13.39 14.65
N ALA A 23 -6.13 -13.07 15.89
CA ALA A 23 -7.32 -13.63 16.53
C ALA A 23 -8.62 -13.28 15.78
N LEU A 24 -8.73 -12.05 15.25
CA LEU A 24 -9.87 -11.63 14.44
C LEU A 24 -9.92 -12.38 13.10
N ILE A 25 -8.78 -12.61 12.46
CA ILE A 25 -8.67 -13.39 11.22
C ILE A 25 -9.12 -14.84 11.48
N ASP A 26 -8.65 -15.45 12.56
CA ASP A 26 -9.01 -16.82 12.92
C ASP A 26 -10.50 -16.93 13.27
N ALA A 27 -11.06 -15.98 14.00
CA ALA A 27 -12.49 -15.94 14.27
C ALA A 27 -13.31 -15.84 12.98
N ALA A 28 -12.90 -15.00 12.03
CA ALA A 28 -13.56 -14.88 10.73
C ALA A 28 -13.47 -16.17 9.89
N ARG A 29 -12.35 -16.88 9.95
CA ARG A 29 -12.18 -18.18 9.28
C ARG A 29 -13.10 -19.26 9.82
N LEU A 30 -13.43 -19.21 11.10
CA LEU A 30 -14.25 -20.22 11.79
C LEU A 30 -15.75 -19.91 11.76
N ASP A 31 -16.14 -18.70 11.37
CA ASP A 31 -17.53 -18.29 11.28
C ASP A 31 -18.14 -18.65 9.91
N PRO A 32 -19.05 -19.65 9.84
CA PRO A 32 -19.66 -20.03 8.57
C PRO A 32 -20.49 -18.92 7.93
N ALA A 33 -21.04 -17.99 8.72
CA ALA A 33 -21.80 -16.86 8.19
C ALA A 33 -20.90 -15.90 7.43
N LEU A 34 -19.68 -15.65 7.94
CA LEU A 34 -18.68 -14.81 7.27
C LEU A 34 -18.09 -15.47 6.02
N GLN A 35 -18.09 -16.80 5.95
CA GLN A 35 -17.62 -17.55 4.78
C GLN A 35 -18.63 -17.62 3.64
N THR A 36 -19.90 -17.44 3.92
CA THR A 36 -20.99 -17.55 2.93
C THR A 36 -21.44 -16.21 2.37
N GLU A 37 -21.07 -15.11 2.99
CA GLU A 37 -21.41 -13.78 2.52
C GLU A 37 -20.52 -13.31 1.35
N ALA A 38 -21.11 -12.57 0.43
CA ALA A 38 -20.39 -11.96 -0.70
C ALA A 38 -19.29 -10.98 -0.25
N GLU A 39 -19.30 -10.55 1.00
CA GLU A 39 -18.31 -9.67 1.61
C GLU A 39 -17.91 -10.16 3.02
N PRO A 40 -17.18 -11.27 3.14
CA PRO A 40 -16.81 -11.85 4.45
C PRO A 40 -15.97 -10.93 5.34
N TRP A 41 -15.41 -9.87 4.77
CA TRP A 41 -14.57 -8.89 5.45
C TRP A 41 -15.34 -7.68 6.01
N VAL A 42 -16.67 -7.69 5.98
CA VAL A 42 -17.49 -6.59 6.56
C VAL A 42 -17.17 -6.41 8.04
N ALA A 43 -17.02 -7.50 8.79
CA ALA A 43 -16.67 -7.46 10.21
C ALA A 43 -15.34 -6.75 10.47
N PHE A 44 -14.35 -6.91 9.60
CA PHE A 44 -13.08 -6.20 9.69
C PHE A 44 -13.18 -4.73 9.33
N ARG A 45 -14.09 -4.35 8.43
CA ARG A 45 -14.34 -2.96 8.07
C ARG A 45 -15.05 -2.18 9.18
N GLU A 46 -15.85 -2.87 9.97
CA GLU A 46 -16.60 -2.29 11.09
C GLU A 46 -15.78 -2.24 12.38
N ALA A 47 -14.71 -3.03 12.46
CA ALA A 47 -13.81 -2.98 13.59
C ALA A 47 -13.01 -1.65 13.60
N PRO A 48 -13.13 -0.80 14.63
CA PRO A 48 -12.54 0.54 14.64
C PRO A 48 -11.01 0.54 14.50
N LEU A 49 -10.37 -0.59 14.78
CA LEU A 49 -8.91 -0.76 14.75
C LEU A 49 -8.33 -1.01 13.36
N HIS A 50 -9.17 -1.39 12.37
CA HIS A 50 -8.69 -1.85 11.06
C HIS A 50 -9.03 -0.94 9.89
N ASP A 51 -9.96 -0.03 10.06
CA ASP A 51 -10.30 0.91 9.01
C ASP A 51 -9.73 2.29 9.33
N PRO A 52 -8.60 2.69 8.69
CA PRO A 52 -8.04 4.01 8.92
C PRO A 52 -9.00 5.15 8.56
N TRP A 53 -10.07 4.88 7.83
CA TRP A 53 -11.10 5.84 7.47
C TRP A 53 -12.13 6.07 8.57
N VAL A 54 -12.28 5.13 9.51
CA VAL A 54 -13.16 5.30 10.69
C VAL A 54 -12.65 6.41 11.61
N TYR A 55 -11.32 6.54 11.73
CA TYR A 55 -10.70 7.60 12.54
C TYR A 55 -10.83 9.00 11.96
N SER A 56 -11.03 9.12 10.66
CA SER A 56 -11.14 10.41 9.99
C SER A 56 -12.58 10.90 9.86
N GLY A 57 -13.58 10.07 10.14
CA GLY A 57 -14.98 10.37 9.84
C GLY A 57 -15.23 10.59 8.34
N GLU A 58 -14.27 10.28 7.51
CA GLU A 58 -14.37 10.38 6.05
C GLU A 58 -14.98 9.12 5.47
N ALA A 59 -15.87 9.28 4.50
CA ALA A 59 -16.31 8.16 3.71
C ALA A 59 -15.10 7.56 2.99
N ARG A 60 -14.96 6.23 3.06
CA ARG A 60 -13.91 5.51 2.31
C ARG A 60 -13.90 6.02 0.87
N PRO A 61 -12.75 6.44 0.33
CA PRO A 61 -12.70 6.87 -1.05
C PRO A 61 -13.22 5.76 -1.94
N GLN A 62 -14.24 6.05 -2.72
CA GLN A 62 -14.66 5.12 -3.75
C GLN A 62 -13.47 4.90 -4.69
N SER A 63 -13.21 3.65 -5.06
CA SER A 63 -12.23 3.34 -6.09
C SER A 63 -12.55 4.22 -7.31
N GLN A 64 -11.56 4.99 -7.75
CA GLN A 64 -11.77 5.83 -8.92
C GLN A 64 -12.06 4.94 -10.13
N PRO A 65 -13.05 5.29 -10.96
CA PRO A 65 -13.23 4.62 -12.23
C PRO A 65 -11.92 4.68 -13.02
N GLY A 66 -11.34 3.55 -13.36
CA GLY A 66 -10.09 3.49 -14.11
C GLY A 66 -8.91 2.84 -13.38
N THR A 67 -9.04 2.47 -12.10
CA THR A 67 -8.01 1.71 -11.38
C THR A 67 -8.16 0.18 -11.48
N GLY A 68 -9.04 -0.29 -12.35
CA GLY A 68 -9.16 -1.71 -12.68
C GLY A 68 -7.92 -2.29 -13.37
N PRO A 69 -7.82 -3.62 -13.51
CA PRO A 69 -6.75 -4.26 -14.25
C PRO A 69 -6.68 -3.68 -15.67
N GLY A 70 -5.59 -3.01 -16.01
CA GLY A 70 -5.39 -2.42 -17.34
C GLY A 70 -5.50 -0.90 -17.44
N SER A 71 -5.81 -0.17 -16.36
CA SER A 71 -5.66 1.29 -16.38
C SER A 71 -4.19 1.66 -16.51
N PRO A 72 -3.79 2.48 -17.51
CA PRO A 72 -2.42 2.91 -17.64
C PRO A 72 -2.05 3.78 -16.44
N GLN A 73 -1.15 3.26 -15.59
CA GLN A 73 -0.62 3.97 -14.43
C GLN A 73 0.81 4.39 -14.73
N GLY A 74 1.13 5.64 -14.48
CA GLY A 74 2.43 6.21 -14.74
C GLY A 74 3.42 6.02 -13.57
N THR A 75 3.41 4.88 -12.91
CA THR A 75 4.32 4.56 -11.80
C THR A 75 5.43 3.64 -12.27
N VAL A 76 6.67 3.95 -11.89
CA VAL A 76 7.85 3.10 -12.09
C VAL A 76 8.59 2.93 -10.77
N HIS A 77 9.29 1.82 -10.64
CA HIS A 77 10.18 1.56 -9.52
C HIS A 77 11.57 1.25 -10.03
N VAL A 78 12.59 1.79 -9.36
CA VAL A 78 14.00 1.58 -9.67
C VAL A 78 14.74 1.29 -8.38
N THR A 79 15.56 0.25 -8.41
CA THR A 79 16.57 -0.03 -7.39
C THR A 79 17.94 -0.02 -8.05
N ALA A 80 18.89 0.67 -7.44
CA ALA A 80 20.27 0.75 -7.90
C ALA A 80 21.24 0.54 -6.75
N ALA A 81 22.33 -0.15 -7.01
CA ALA A 81 23.43 -0.35 -6.08
C ALA A 81 24.75 0.01 -6.75
N ASP A 82 25.69 0.55 -6.00
CA ASP A 82 27.04 0.82 -6.48
C ASP A 82 28.08 -0.13 -5.84
N ALA A 83 29.32 -0.02 -6.32
CA ALA A 83 30.41 -0.86 -5.84
C ALA A 83 30.83 -0.56 -4.39
N SER A 84 30.42 0.56 -3.83
CA SER A 84 30.67 0.91 -2.41
C SER A 84 29.63 0.31 -1.47
N GLY A 85 28.58 -0.32 -2.00
CA GLY A 85 27.47 -0.87 -1.24
C GLY A 85 26.35 0.14 -0.97
N MET A 86 26.38 1.32 -1.60
CA MET A 86 25.25 2.25 -1.54
C MET A 86 24.08 1.69 -2.33
N LEU A 87 22.93 1.60 -1.66
CA LEU A 87 21.68 1.15 -2.27
C LEU A 87 20.65 2.29 -2.28
N VAL A 88 20.01 2.48 -3.41
CA VAL A 88 18.88 3.41 -3.58
C VAL A 88 17.69 2.64 -4.12
N THR A 89 16.53 2.82 -3.49
CA THR A 89 15.26 2.31 -3.97
C THR A 89 14.27 3.47 -4.08
N CYS A 90 13.66 3.62 -5.24
CA CYS A 90 12.83 4.78 -5.57
C CYS A 90 11.59 4.37 -6.35
N THR A 91 10.43 4.73 -5.83
CA THR A 91 9.18 4.64 -6.58
C THR A 91 8.79 6.02 -7.05
N HIS A 92 8.71 6.19 -8.35
CA HIS A 92 8.38 7.45 -9.01
C HIS A 92 7.06 7.32 -9.75
N THR A 93 6.20 8.33 -9.64
CA THR A 93 4.89 8.29 -10.30
C THR A 93 4.49 9.65 -10.85
N ILE A 94 3.91 9.61 -12.03
CA ILE A 94 3.19 10.74 -12.62
C ILE A 94 1.69 10.72 -12.21
N GLY A 95 1.21 9.59 -11.65
CA GLY A 95 -0.19 9.36 -11.35
C GLY A 95 -0.98 8.93 -12.58
N ASP A 96 -1.96 9.71 -12.98
CA ASP A 96 -2.75 9.45 -14.20
C ASP A 96 -1.92 9.66 -15.48
N VAL A 97 -2.46 9.19 -16.60
CA VAL A 97 -1.88 9.44 -17.93
C VAL A 97 -1.69 10.93 -18.15
N PHE A 98 -0.46 11.34 -18.43
CA PHE A 98 -0.01 12.75 -18.51
C PHE A 98 -0.17 13.54 -17.20
N GLY A 99 -0.21 12.87 -16.03
CA GLY A 99 -0.20 13.51 -14.73
C GLY A 99 -1.27 14.58 -14.56
N ALA A 100 -0.87 15.75 -14.09
CA ALA A 100 -1.74 16.92 -13.95
C ALA A 100 -2.08 17.61 -15.27
N LYS A 101 -1.58 17.10 -16.40
CA LYS A 101 -1.75 17.69 -17.76
C LYS A 101 -1.22 19.11 -17.86
N CYS A 102 -0.27 19.48 -17.03
CA CYS A 102 0.44 20.75 -17.07
C CYS A 102 1.92 20.54 -16.86
N MET A 103 2.71 21.44 -17.41
CA MET A 103 4.17 21.42 -17.36
C MET A 103 4.69 22.59 -16.55
N ALA A 104 5.75 22.35 -15.79
CA ALA A 104 6.47 23.37 -15.06
C ALA A 104 7.84 23.60 -15.71
N GLY A 105 8.27 24.86 -15.74
CA GLY A 105 9.62 25.27 -16.14
C GLY A 105 10.06 24.67 -17.48
N PRO A 106 11.24 24.06 -17.54
CA PRO A 106 11.86 23.62 -18.79
C PRO A 106 11.35 22.27 -19.31
N GLY A 107 10.05 21.98 -19.20
CA GLY A 107 9.47 20.78 -19.79
C GLY A 107 9.22 19.62 -18.82
N VAL A 108 9.18 19.89 -17.51
CA VAL A 108 8.81 18.86 -16.51
C VAL A 108 7.29 18.73 -16.40
N LEU A 109 6.78 17.56 -16.75
CA LEU A 109 5.37 17.25 -16.59
C LEU A 109 5.07 17.01 -15.10
N LEU A 110 4.11 17.75 -14.55
CA LEU A 110 3.71 17.62 -13.16
C LEU A 110 2.84 16.37 -12.94
N ASN A 111 3.02 15.70 -11.82
CA ASN A 111 2.19 14.57 -11.46
C ASN A 111 0.79 15.01 -10.98
N SER A 112 -0.15 14.08 -10.97
CA SER A 112 -1.51 14.31 -10.47
C SER A 112 -1.66 14.02 -8.96
N GLY A 113 -0.59 14.11 -8.17
CA GLY A 113 -0.57 13.76 -6.75
C GLY A 113 -1.55 14.52 -5.86
N MET A 114 -2.06 15.66 -6.29
CA MET A 114 -3.11 16.38 -5.57
C MET A 114 -4.42 15.59 -5.44
N GLN A 115 -4.70 14.67 -6.34
CA GLN A 115 -5.88 13.78 -6.26
C GLN A 115 -5.85 12.81 -5.09
N TRP A 116 -4.69 12.61 -4.46
CA TRP A 116 -4.56 11.73 -3.30
C TRP A 116 -4.96 12.41 -1.99
N PHE A 117 -5.16 13.74 -1.97
CA PHE A 117 -5.77 14.42 -0.87
C PHE A 117 -7.29 14.21 -0.83
N SER A 118 -7.88 14.31 0.36
CA SER A 118 -9.31 14.50 0.50
C SER A 118 -9.68 15.93 0.12
N PRO A 119 -10.66 16.13 -0.77
CA PRO A 119 -11.18 17.47 -1.06
C PRO A 119 -12.03 18.05 0.09
N ARG A 120 -12.41 17.22 1.08
CA ARG A 120 -13.21 17.64 2.22
C ARG A 120 -12.31 18.28 3.27
N PRO A 121 -12.61 19.50 3.75
CA PRO A 121 -11.85 20.15 4.80
C PRO A 121 -12.03 19.45 6.16
N GLY A 122 -11.04 19.60 7.03
CA GLY A 122 -11.11 19.16 8.43
C GLY A 122 -10.57 17.77 8.70
N GLY A 123 -10.42 16.90 7.68
CA GLY A 123 -9.87 15.55 7.85
C GLY A 123 -8.34 15.50 7.84
N PRO A 124 -7.74 14.40 8.36
CA PRO A 124 -6.29 14.25 8.43
C PRO A 124 -5.61 14.23 7.06
N ASN A 125 -6.34 13.90 5.99
CA ASN A 125 -5.84 13.93 4.61
C ASN A 125 -6.42 15.11 3.80
N ALA A 126 -7.04 16.10 4.43
CA ALA A 126 -7.54 17.29 3.76
C ALA A 126 -6.39 18.12 3.16
N ILE A 127 -6.66 18.84 2.08
CA ILE A 127 -5.69 19.72 1.43
C ILE A 127 -5.26 20.82 2.40
N ALA A 128 -3.96 20.98 2.56
CA ALA A 128 -3.38 22.07 3.35
C ALA A 128 -1.99 22.46 2.80
N PRO A 129 -1.54 23.72 3.01
CA PRO A 129 -0.21 24.14 2.62
C PRO A 129 0.88 23.28 3.26
N ARG A 130 1.92 22.92 2.51
CA ARG A 130 3.07 22.12 2.95
C ARG A 130 2.75 20.70 3.43
N LYS A 131 1.54 20.23 3.22
CA LYS A 131 1.10 18.90 3.60
C LYS A 131 1.40 17.88 2.50
N ARG A 132 1.81 16.69 2.92
CA ARG A 132 1.96 15.52 2.05
C ARG A 132 0.64 14.77 1.98
N PRO A 133 0.19 14.36 0.79
CA PRO A 133 -0.99 13.50 0.66
C PRO A 133 -0.75 12.10 1.22
N LEU A 134 -1.80 11.36 1.44
CA LEU A 134 -1.73 9.91 1.60
C LEU A 134 -1.18 9.31 0.30
N ALA A 135 -0.10 8.55 0.40
CA ALA A 135 0.56 7.94 -0.73
C ALA A 135 0.72 6.43 -0.52
N ASN A 136 0.69 5.70 -1.60
CA ASN A 136 0.85 4.25 -1.64
C ASN A 136 2.21 3.80 -2.20
N MET A 137 3.10 4.71 -2.53
CA MET A 137 4.48 4.39 -2.89
C MET A 137 5.24 3.97 -1.63
N ALA A 138 5.76 2.75 -1.66
CA ALA A 138 6.42 2.12 -0.52
C ALA A 138 7.74 1.46 -0.96
N PRO A 139 8.72 2.24 -1.43
CA PRO A 139 10.05 1.68 -1.66
C PRO A 139 10.61 1.16 -0.33
N ALA A 140 11.13 -0.05 -0.31
CA ALA A 140 11.61 -0.71 0.89
C ALA A 140 13.03 -1.24 0.72
N MET A 141 13.79 -1.23 1.80
CA MET A 141 15.08 -1.91 1.93
C MET A 141 14.99 -2.93 3.05
N VAL A 142 15.46 -4.13 2.78
CA VAL A 142 15.51 -5.22 3.75
C VAL A 142 16.98 -5.56 3.99
N TYR A 143 17.36 -5.58 5.26
CA TYR A 143 18.70 -5.94 5.70
C TYR A 143 18.65 -7.32 6.35
N GLY A 144 19.28 -8.29 5.71
CA GLY A 144 19.38 -9.65 6.24
C GLY A 144 20.41 -9.74 7.38
N ALA A 145 20.20 -10.68 8.28
CA ALA A 145 21.14 -10.97 9.37
C ALA A 145 22.51 -11.47 8.86
N ASP A 146 22.55 -11.99 7.65
CA ASP A 146 23.74 -12.44 6.92
C ASP A 146 24.53 -11.30 6.26
N GLY A 147 24.05 -10.06 6.39
CA GLY A 147 24.62 -8.88 5.74
C GLY A 147 24.12 -8.66 4.30
N GLY A 148 23.25 -9.52 3.80
CA GLY A 148 22.57 -9.31 2.52
C GLY A 148 21.64 -8.09 2.58
N VAL A 149 21.50 -7.37 1.46
CA VAL A 149 20.59 -6.23 1.35
C VAL A 149 19.73 -6.39 0.10
N MET A 150 18.42 -6.23 0.26
CA MET A 150 17.47 -6.25 -0.84
C MET A 150 16.73 -4.91 -0.92
N GLY A 151 16.72 -4.29 -2.09
CA GLY A 151 15.83 -3.17 -2.39
C GLY A 151 14.63 -3.66 -3.18
N THR A 152 13.43 -3.24 -2.81
CA THR A 152 12.20 -3.64 -3.48
C THR A 152 11.18 -2.51 -3.54
N GLY A 153 10.29 -2.62 -4.48
CA GLY A 153 9.14 -1.76 -4.66
C GLY A 153 8.30 -2.22 -5.83
N ALA A 154 7.19 -1.55 -6.04
CA ALA A 154 6.24 -1.97 -7.07
C ALA A 154 5.54 -0.77 -7.73
N PHE A 155 4.83 -1.05 -8.80
CA PHE A 155 3.81 -0.20 -9.41
C PHE A 155 2.45 -0.91 -9.33
N GLY A 156 1.35 -0.16 -9.44
CA GLY A 156 0.01 -0.77 -9.40
C GLY A 156 -0.96 -0.09 -8.42
N GLY A 157 -0.74 1.17 -8.09
CA GLY A 157 -1.65 1.94 -7.25
C GLY A 157 -1.74 1.38 -5.82
N ARG A 158 -2.95 1.11 -5.34
CA ARG A 158 -3.16 0.63 -3.96
C ARG A 158 -2.59 -0.76 -3.70
N ARG A 159 -2.38 -1.56 -4.73
CA ARG A 159 -1.80 -2.91 -4.65
C ARG A 159 -0.33 -2.93 -4.27
N ILE A 160 0.36 -1.78 -4.38
CA ILE A 160 1.80 -1.68 -4.14
C ILE A 160 2.17 -2.18 -2.75
N ILE A 161 1.48 -1.71 -1.71
CA ILE A 161 1.84 -2.02 -0.32
C ILE A 161 1.67 -3.51 -0.03
N SER A 162 0.52 -4.09 -0.38
CA SER A 162 0.26 -5.51 -0.15
C SER A 162 1.22 -6.40 -0.93
N ALA A 163 1.55 -6.05 -2.18
CA ALA A 163 2.51 -6.79 -2.98
C ALA A 163 3.92 -6.76 -2.37
N ILE A 164 4.39 -5.61 -1.92
CA ILE A 164 5.72 -5.47 -1.32
C ILE A 164 5.84 -6.28 -0.03
N VAL A 165 4.82 -6.23 0.84
CA VAL A 165 4.81 -6.99 2.10
C VAL A 165 4.89 -8.49 1.82
N GLN A 166 4.11 -9.02 0.87
CA GLN A 166 4.14 -10.43 0.51
C GLN A 166 5.51 -10.83 -0.09
N ILE A 167 6.07 -10.03 -1.00
CA ILE A 167 7.40 -10.30 -1.56
C ILE A 167 8.49 -10.32 -0.47
N ILE A 168 8.42 -9.40 0.49
CA ILE A 168 9.38 -9.39 1.61
C ILE A 168 9.21 -10.64 2.47
N SER A 169 7.99 -11.02 2.82
CA SER A 169 7.70 -12.23 3.58
C SER A 169 8.17 -13.49 2.85
N ASP A 170 7.91 -13.58 1.55
CA ASP A 170 8.36 -14.70 0.73
C ASP A 170 9.87 -14.89 0.76
N VAL A 171 10.63 -13.79 0.74
CA VAL A 171 12.09 -13.85 0.81
C VAL A 171 12.59 -14.10 2.23
N VAL A 172 12.04 -13.37 3.23
CA VAL A 172 12.56 -13.38 4.61
C VAL A 172 12.06 -14.59 5.40
N ASP A 173 10.77 -14.89 5.30
CA ASP A 173 10.13 -15.91 6.14
C ASP A 173 10.11 -17.28 5.43
N HIS A 174 9.97 -17.28 4.10
CA HIS A 174 9.86 -18.51 3.32
C HIS A 174 11.13 -18.86 2.54
N GLY A 175 12.16 -18.02 2.56
CA GLY A 175 13.47 -18.29 1.97
C GLY A 175 13.46 -18.37 0.44
N LEU A 176 12.47 -17.80 -0.22
CA LEU A 176 12.43 -17.76 -1.67
C LEU A 176 13.49 -16.80 -2.21
N SER A 177 14.03 -17.09 -3.39
CA SER A 177 14.82 -16.09 -4.10
C SER A 177 13.94 -14.90 -4.51
N PRO A 178 14.51 -13.69 -4.71
CA PRO A 178 13.75 -12.54 -5.17
C PRO A 178 12.96 -12.80 -6.47
N GLN A 179 13.51 -13.60 -7.38
CA GLN A 179 12.82 -14.00 -8.60
C GLN A 179 11.59 -14.85 -8.28
N GLN A 180 11.73 -15.88 -7.46
CA GLN A 180 10.62 -16.75 -7.06
C GLN A 180 9.53 -15.96 -6.32
N ALA A 181 9.90 -15.05 -5.41
CA ALA A 181 8.97 -14.19 -4.71
C ALA A 181 8.17 -13.27 -5.65
N CYS A 182 8.82 -12.77 -6.71
CA CYS A 182 8.12 -11.99 -7.74
C CYS A 182 7.17 -12.84 -8.60
N GLU A 183 7.46 -14.12 -8.79
CA GLU A 183 6.66 -15.06 -9.58
C GLU A 183 5.58 -15.75 -8.75
N ALA A 184 5.71 -15.75 -7.43
CA ALA A 184 4.73 -16.33 -6.51
C ALA A 184 3.34 -15.70 -6.66
N GLY A 185 2.33 -16.48 -6.35
CA GLY A 185 0.96 -16.01 -6.29
C GLY A 185 0.78 -14.96 -5.20
N ARG A 186 -0.13 -14.02 -5.38
CA ARG A 186 -0.39 -12.93 -4.44
C ARG A 186 -1.87 -12.71 -4.20
N ILE A 187 -2.17 -12.20 -3.03
CA ILE A 187 -3.51 -11.75 -2.63
C ILE A 187 -3.51 -10.22 -2.58
N ASP A 188 -4.54 -9.62 -3.15
CA ASP A 188 -4.78 -8.18 -3.04
C ASP A 188 -6.18 -7.91 -2.52
N ALA A 189 -6.25 -7.37 -1.31
CA ALA A 189 -7.46 -6.94 -0.63
C ALA A 189 -7.53 -5.41 -0.46
N SER A 190 -6.86 -4.66 -1.33
CA SER A 190 -6.84 -3.19 -1.28
C SER A 190 -8.16 -2.54 -1.73
N GLU A 191 -9.06 -3.30 -2.33
CA GLU A 191 -10.39 -2.89 -2.77
C GLU A 191 -11.48 -3.75 -2.10
N ARG A 192 -12.74 -3.51 -2.45
CA ARG A 192 -13.87 -4.30 -1.94
C ARG A 192 -13.80 -5.77 -2.34
N THR A 193 -13.30 -6.02 -3.54
CA THR A 193 -13.11 -7.39 -4.04
C THR A 193 -11.68 -7.81 -3.76
N THR A 194 -11.52 -8.96 -3.13
CA THR A 194 -10.22 -9.58 -2.96
C THR A 194 -9.84 -10.28 -4.26
N PHE A 195 -8.70 -9.92 -4.80
CA PHE A 195 -8.10 -10.59 -5.95
C PHE A 195 -7.09 -11.61 -5.46
N VAL A 196 -7.20 -12.80 -6.00
CA VAL A 196 -6.28 -13.90 -5.74
C VAL A 196 -5.63 -14.27 -7.06
N SER A 197 -4.31 -14.38 -7.06
CA SER A 197 -3.59 -14.81 -8.25
C SER A 197 -3.98 -16.25 -8.61
N ASP A 198 -4.08 -16.55 -9.89
CA ASP A 198 -4.28 -17.91 -10.43
C ASP A 198 -3.06 -18.84 -10.21
N ARG A 199 -1.98 -18.31 -9.64
CA ARG A 199 -0.74 -19.06 -9.31
C ARG A 199 -0.68 -19.53 -7.85
N LEU A 200 -1.73 -19.26 -7.04
CA LEU A 200 -1.84 -19.74 -5.67
C LEU A 200 -2.33 -21.18 -5.63
#